data_176159ccbafcd66f4adbc3e575f842db
#
_entry.id   176159ccbafcd66f4adbc3e575f842db
#
_cell.length_a   1.000
_cell.length_b   1.000
_cell.length_c   1.000
_cell.angle_alpha   90.00
_cell.angle_beta   90.00
_cell.angle_gamma   90.00
#
_symmetry.space_group_name_H-M   'P 1'
#
loop_
_entity.id
_entity.type
_entity.pdbx_description
1 polymer ?
#
loop_
_entity_poly.entity_id
_entity_poly.type
_entity_poly.pdbx_seq_one_letter_code
_entity_poly.pdbx_strand_id
1 'polypeptide(L)'
;MKKSLMALGTALMLGGTASAQKVTFEEFDLDNGLHVVLHQDNSAPVVITSVMYHVGAKDEQPNRTGFAHFFEHLLFEGTKNIGKGEWFKLVTANGGNNNANTTDDRTYYYEVFPSNNLELAIWMESERLMHPVI
;
A
#
# COMPACT_ATOMS: atom_id res chain seq x y z
N MET A 1 -16.77 64.71 -27.67
CA MET A 1 -17.50 63.47 -27.41
C MET A 1 -16.60 62.31 -27.79
N LYS A 2 -15.96 61.67 -26.82
CA LYS A 2 -15.08 60.50 -27.03
C LYS A 2 -15.90 59.23 -26.77
N LYS A 3 -16.10 58.40 -27.79
CA LYS A 3 -16.75 57.09 -27.67
C LYS A 3 -15.70 56.06 -27.25
N SER A 4 -15.76 55.57 -26.00
CA SER A 4 -14.95 54.44 -25.57
C SER A 4 -15.55 53.16 -26.11
N LEU A 5 -14.75 52.42 -26.87
CA LEU A 5 -15.06 51.07 -27.36
C LEU A 5 -14.62 50.06 -26.34
N MET A 6 -15.57 49.44 -25.59
CA MET A 6 -15.28 48.30 -24.72
C MET A 6 -15.12 47.06 -25.60
N ALA A 7 -13.90 46.55 -25.65
CA ALA A 7 -13.61 45.23 -26.23
C ALA A 7 -13.97 44.15 -25.22
N LEU A 8 -15.01 43.37 -25.47
CA LEU A 8 -15.42 42.20 -24.70
C LEU A 8 -14.56 41.02 -25.16
N GLY A 9 -13.52 40.70 -24.34
CA GLY A 9 -12.67 39.54 -24.57
C GLY A 9 -13.41 38.26 -24.18
N THR A 10 -13.79 37.46 -25.20
CA THR A 10 -14.35 36.14 -25.00
C THR A 10 -13.20 35.17 -24.62
N ALA A 11 -13.06 34.80 -23.36
CA ALA A 11 -12.15 33.76 -22.92
C ALA A 11 -12.71 32.40 -23.36
N LEU A 12 -12.09 31.80 -24.38
CA LEU A 12 -12.37 30.41 -24.81
C LEU A 12 -11.82 29.47 -23.69
N MET A 13 -12.71 28.94 -22.83
CA MET A 13 -12.40 27.85 -21.92
C MET A 13 -12.20 26.59 -22.77
N LEU A 14 -10.95 26.24 -23.04
CA LEU A 14 -10.58 24.91 -23.55
C LEU A 14 -10.79 23.92 -22.41
N GLY A 15 -11.99 23.38 -22.31
CA GLY A 15 -12.31 22.24 -21.46
C GLY A 15 -11.58 21.00 -21.96
N GLY A 16 -10.38 20.74 -21.46
CA GLY A 16 -9.73 19.46 -21.65
C GLY A 16 -10.58 18.37 -21.01
N THR A 17 -11.02 17.39 -21.79
CA THR A 17 -11.65 16.18 -21.25
C THR A 17 -10.59 15.41 -20.48
N ALA A 18 -10.65 15.44 -19.14
CA ALA A 18 -9.86 14.54 -18.31
C ALA A 18 -10.39 13.12 -18.56
N SER A 19 -9.61 12.31 -19.30
CA SER A 19 -9.90 10.89 -19.44
C SER A 19 -9.43 10.20 -18.16
N ALA A 20 -10.37 9.70 -17.36
CA ALA A 20 -10.03 8.87 -16.21
C ALA A 20 -9.40 7.57 -16.72
N GLN A 21 -8.21 7.24 -16.22
CA GLN A 21 -7.57 5.97 -16.54
C GLN A 21 -8.39 4.84 -15.90
N LYS A 22 -8.87 3.91 -16.72
CA LYS A 22 -9.57 2.72 -16.24
C LYS A 22 -8.52 1.72 -15.73
N VAL A 23 -8.47 1.51 -14.43
CA VAL A 23 -7.67 0.45 -13.82
C VAL A 23 -8.43 -0.87 -13.96
N THR A 24 -7.80 -1.88 -14.56
CA THR A 24 -8.32 -3.25 -14.64
C THR A 24 -7.64 -4.07 -13.57
N PHE A 25 -8.41 -4.87 -12.83
CA PHE A 25 -7.89 -5.76 -11.79
C PHE A 25 -8.70 -7.05 -11.77
N GLU A 26 -8.14 -8.08 -11.18
CA GLU A 26 -8.79 -9.34 -10.85
C GLU A 26 -8.91 -9.44 -9.34
N GLU A 27 -10.02 -9.98 -8.84
CA GLU A 27 -10.24 -10.20 -7.40
C GLU A 27 -10.86 -11.56 -7.16
N PHE A 28 -10.45 -12.20 -6.08
CA PHE A 28 -10.96 -13.49 -5.64
C PHE A 28 -10.64 -13.74 -4.16
N ASP A 29 -11.36 -14.68 -3.56
CA ASP A 29 -11.11 -15.15 -2.21
C ASP A 29 -10.41 -16.51 -2.24
N LEU A 30 -9.43 -16.68 -1.34
CA LEU A 30 -8.83 -17.98 -1.08
C LEU A 30 -9.68 -18.78 -0.10
N ASP A 31 -9.51 -20.12 -0.07
CA ASP A 31 -10.25 -21.02 0.82
C ASP A 31 -10.12 -20.67 2.31
N ASN A 32 -9.05 -19.99 2.71
CA ASN A 32 -8.83 -19.52 4.07
C ASN A 32 -9.48 -18.16 4.38
N GLY A 33 -10.23 -17.58 3.42
CA GLY A 33 -10.91 -16.30 3.56
C GLY A 33 -10.05 -15.06 3.26
N LEU A 34 -8.82 -15.23 2.79
CA LEU A 34 -8.01 -14.09 2.35
C LEU A 34 -8.55 -13.55 1.02
N HIS A 35 -8.97 -12.30 1.02
CA HIS A 35 -9.34 -11.58 -0.20
C HIS A 35 -8.10 -11.09 -0.94
N VAL A 36 -8.01 -11.40 -2.23
CA VAL A 36 -6.86 -11.09 -3.09
C VAL A 36 -7.29 -10.18 -4.23
N VAL A 37 -6.53 -9.13 -4.46
CA VAL A 37 -6.70 -8.22 -5.60
C VAL A 37 -5.40 -8.19 -6.39
N LEU A 38 -5.48 -8.45 -7.69
CA LEU A 38 -4.34 -8.44 -8.61
C LEU A 38 -4.53 -7.35 -9.67
N HIS A 39 -3.53 -6.52 -9.82
CA HIS A 39 -3.45 -5.53 -10.91
C HIS A 39 -2.13 -5.68 -11.63
N GLN A 40 -2.20 -5.87 -12.95
CA GLN A 40 -1.02 -5.95 -13.78
C GLN A 40 -0.77 -4.62 -14.50
N ASP A 41 0.42 -4.03 -14.25
CA ASP A 41 0.93 -2.87 -14.97
C ASP A 41 2.39 -3.14 -15.37
N ASN A 42 2.66 -3.18 -16.66
CA ASN A 42 3.99 -3.46 -17.21
C ASN A 42 4.77 -2.18 -17.56
N SER A 43 4.33 -1.02 -17.09
CA SER A 43 4.97 0.27 -17.37
C SER A 43 6.33 0.43 -16.68
N ALA A 44 6.56 -0.31 -15.57
CA ALA A 44 7.81 -0.32 -14.83
C ALA A 44 8.19 -1.73 -14.38
N PRO A 45 9.50 -2.08 -14.27
CA PRO A 45 9.96 -3.40 -13.85
C PRO A 45 9.96 -3.54 -12.32
N VAL A 46 8.84 -3.24 -11.69
CA VAL A 46 8.65 -3.33 -10.23
C VAL A 46 7.40 -4.14 -9.91
N VAL A 47 7.38 -4.71 -8.71
CA VAL A 47 6.21 -5.32 -8.11
C VAL A 47 5.94 -4.69 -6.75
N ILE A 48 4.68 -4.52 -6.43
CA ILE A 48 4.22 -4.06 -5.12
C ILE A 48 3.36 -5.16 -4.53
N THR A 49 3.73 -5.63 -3.36
CA THR A 49 2.86 -6.44 -2.51
C THR A 49 2.34 -5.60 -1.38
N SER A 50 1.08 -5.79 -1.01
CA SER A 50 0.50 -5.07 0.11
C SER A 50 -0.51 -5.94 0.86
N VAL A 51 -0.50 -5.82 2.18
CA VAL A 51 -1.45 -6.51 3.07
C VAL A 51 -2.17 -5.49 3.92
N MET A 52 -3.49 -5.60 3.94
CA MET A 52 -4.35 -4.74 4.74
C MET A 52 -5.05 -5.56 5.80
N TYR A 53 -4.81 -5.21 7.06
CA TYR A 53 -5.56 -5.73 8.21
C TYR A 53 -6.69 -4.75 8.54
N HIS A 54 -7.91 -5.25 8.62
CA HIS A 54 -9.07 -4.45 9.03
C HIS A 54 -9.10 -4.31 10.56
N VAL A 55 -8.02 -3.82 11.11
CA VAL A 55 -7.81 -3.53 12.54
C VAL A 55 -7.06 -2.21 12.65
N GLY A 56 -7.54 -1.30 13.47
CA GLY A 56 -6.94 0.00 13.68
C GLY A 56 -7.27 0.58 15.05
N ALA A 57 -7.04 1.88 15.24
CA ALA A 57 -7.19 2.54 16.53
C ALA A 57 -8.63 2.49 17.08
N LYS A 58 -9.66 2.37 16.23
CA LYS A 58 -11.07 2.22 16.66
C LYS A 58 -11.33 0.92 17.43
N ASP A 59 -10.53 -0.10 17.21
CA ASP A 59 -10.68 -1.42 17.84
C ASP A 59 -10.02 -1.49 19.21
N GLU A 60 -9.35 -0.40 19.64
CA GLU A 60 -8.65 -0.31 20.91
C GLU A 60 -9.58 -0.03 22.09
N GLN A 61 -9.20 -0.51 23.25
CA GLN A 61 -9.90 -0.18 24.48
C GLN A 61 -9.53 1.24 24.95
N PRO A 62 -10.46 2.00 25.56
CA PRO A 62 -10.23 3.40 25.97
C PRO A 62 -9.00 3.63 26.86
N ASN A 63 -8.56 2.61 27.59
CA ASN A 63 -7.42 2.70 28.51
C ASN A 63 -6.13 2.08 27.91
N ARG A 64 -6.16 1.63 26.66
CA ARG A 64 -5.08 0.91 25.98
C ARG A 64 -4.96 1.38 24.54
N THR A 65 -4.74 2.68 24.37
CA THR A 65 -4.54 3.28 23.07
C THR A 65 -3.11 3.14 22.58
N GLY A 66 -2.92 3.07 21.26
CA GLY A 66 -1.62 2.92 20.63
C GLY A 66 -1.21 1.46 20.37
N PHE A 67 -2.04 0.48 20.74
CA PHE A 67 -1.72 -0.95 20.53
C PHE A 67 -1.69 -1.32 19.06
N ALA A 68 -2.64 -0.87 18.27
CA ALA A 68 -2.66 -1.15 16.83
C ALA A 68 -1.37 -0.69 16.15
N HIS A 69 -0.94 0.54 16.43
CA HIS A 69 0.32 1.08 15.92
C HIS A 69 1.56 0.35 16.50
N PHE A 70 1.51 -0.04 17.76
CA PHE A 70 2.59 -0.83 18.36
C PHE A 70 2.73 -2.20 17.69
N PHE A 71 1.62 -2.89 17.40
CA PHE A 71 1.64 -4.15 16.67
C PHE A 71 2.12 -3.96 15.21
N GLU A 72 1.83 -2.82 14.58
CA GLU A 72 2.42 -2.48 13.29
C GLU A 72 3.95 -2.59 13.33
N HIS A 73 4.60 -2.01 14.34
CA HIS A 73 6.06 -2.11 14.51
C HIS A 73 6.51 -3.53 14.81
N LEU A 74 5.80 -4.25 15.68
CA LEU A 74 6.19 -5.60 16.09
C LEU A 74 6.19 -6.59 14.92
N LEU A 75 5.30 -6.43 13.94
CA LEU A 75 5.24 -7.28 12.76
C LEU A 75 6.39 -7.07 11.77
N PHE A 76 7.32 -6.16 12.05
CA PHE A 76 8.62 -6.04 11.37
C PHE A 76 9.78 -6.67 12.13
N GLU A 77 9.59 -7.05 13.39
CA GLU A 77 10.67 -7.54 14.25
C GLU A 77 11.22 -8.91 13.81
N GLY A 78 10.37 -9.75 13.21
CA GLY A 78 10.77 -11.04 12.67
C GLY A 78 9.63 -12.04 12.60
N THR A 79 9.95 -13.19 12.04
CA THR A 79 9.06 -14.33 11.91
C THR A 79 9.79 -15.61 12.29
N LYS A 80 9.12 -16.75 12.20
CA LYS A 80 9.76 -18.05 12.42
C LYS A 80 11.00 -18.27 11.52
N ASN A 81 10.97 -17.74 10.30
CA ASN A 81 12.01 -17.96 9.29
C ASN A 81 12.82 -16.69 8.95
N ILE A 82 12.42 -15.54 9.47
CA ILE A 82 13.13 -14.25 9.33
C ILE A 82 13.56 -13.81 10.72
N GLY A 83 14.86 -13.78 10.97
CA GLY A 83 15.41 -13.43 12.27
C GLY A 83 15.07 -12.00 12.71
N LYS A 84 15.11 -11.76 14.01
CA LYS A 84 14.84 -10.44 14.59
C LYS A 84 15.74 -9.37 13.98
N GLY A 85 15.13 -8.28 13.48
CA GLY A 85 15.82 -7.16 12.85
C GLY A 85 16.39 -7.46 11.45
N GLU A 86 16.03 -8.60 10.85
CA GLU A 86 16.49 -8.98 9.53
C GLU A 86 15.54 -8.57 8.41
N TRP A 87 14.29 -8.23 8.73
CA TRP A 87 13.29 -7.83 7.76
C TRP A 87 13.77 -6.73 6.82
N PHE A 88 14.18 -5.60 7.37
CA PHE A 88 14.67 -4.45 6.60
C PHE A 88 15.96 -4.74 5.82
N LYS A 89 16.83 -5.57 6.37
CA LYS A 89 18.06 -6.00 5.67
C LYS A 89 17.72 -6.84 4.45
N LEU A 90 16.76 -7.76 4.58
CA LEU A 90 16.31 -8.61 3.48
C LEU A 90 15.68 -7.79 2.36
N VAL A 91 14.81 -6.82 2.70
CA VAL A 91 14.23 -5.88 1.74
C VAL A 91 15.32 -5.10 1.00
N THR A 92 16.22 -4.47 1.75
CA THR A 92 17.28 -3.60 1.18
C THR A 92 18.27 -4.40 0.33
N ALA A 93 18.68 -5.59 0.78
CA ALA A 93 19.62 -6.45 0.05
C ALA A 93 19.06 -6.92 -1.31
N ASN A 94 17.74 -6.95 -1.45
CA ASN A 94 17.06 -7.32 -2.69
C ASN A 94 16.55 -6.11 -3.50
N GLY A 95 17.08 -4.91 -3.21
CA GLY A 95 16.74 -3.67 -3.93
C GLY A 95 15.33 -3.17 -3.69
N GLY A 96 14.70 -3.62 -2.60
CA GLY A 96 13.35 -3.25 -2.23
C GLY A 96 13.27 -2.02 -1.32
N ASN A 97 12.05 -1.59 -1.11
CA ASN A 97 11.64 -0.59 -0.12
C ASN A 97 10.32 -1.03 0.50
N ASN A 98 10.09 -0.71 1.75
CA ASN A 98 8.85 -1.06 2.45
C ASN A 98 8.44 0.03 3.42
N ASN A 99 7.16 0.04 3.76
CA ASN A 99 6.62 0.87 4.83
C ASN A 99 5.28 0.29 5.33
N ALA A 100 4.76 0.89 6.40
CA ALA A 100 3.45 0.59 6.93
C ALA A 100 2.77 1.85 7.45
N ASN A 101 1.48 1.76 7.74
CA ASN A 101 0.76 2.77 8.48
C ASN A 101 -0.46 2.18 9.19
N THR A 102 -0.78 2.74 10.35
CA THR A 102 -1.99 2.47 11.12
C THR A 102 -2.90 3.68 11.11
N THR A 103 -4.18 3.46 10.87
CA THR A 103 -5.25 4.46 10.95
C THR A 103 -6.33 3.99 11.92
N ASP A 104 -7.46 4.69 11.97
CA ASP A 104 -8.58 4.27 12.81
C ASP A 104 -9.13 2.89 12.40
N ASP A 105 -9.19 2.62 11.10
CA ASP A 105 -9.89 1.45 10.54
C ASP A 105 -8.98 0.31 10.08
N ARG A 106 -7.69 0.57 9.87
CA ARG A 106 -6.80 -0.40 9.25
C ARG A 106 -5.35 -0.25 9.68
N THR A 107 -4.61 -1.35 9.61
CA THR A 107 -3.15 -1.39 9.55
C THR A 107 -2.75 -1.93 8.18
N TYR A 108 -1.87 -1.23 7.50
CA TYR A 108 -1.50 -1.49 6.10
C TYR A 108 0.00 -1.59 5.97
N TYR A 109 0.48 -2.66 5.33
CA TYR A 109 1.89 -2.90 5.01
C TYR A 109 2.05 -2.94 3.51
N TYR A 110 3.16 -2.46 2.99
CA TYR A 110 3.51 -2.64 1.59
C TYR A 110 5.01 -2.77 1.39
N GLU A 111 5.38 -3.49 0.35
CA GLU A 111 6.73 -3.69 -0.10
C GLU A 111 6.80 -3.47 -1.60
N VAL A 112 7.86 -2.78 -2.03
CA VAL A 112 8.16 -2.53 -3.43
C VAL A 112 9.48 -3.21 -3.74
N PHE A 113 9.49 -4.10 -4.73
CA PHE A 113 10.69 -4.78 -5.19
C PHE A 113 10.87 -4.66 -6.70
N PRO A 114 12.09 -4.89 -7.24
CA PRO A 114 12.25 -5.25 -8.63
C PRO A 114 11.38 -6.47 -8.97
N SER A 115 10.77 -6.50 -10.16
CA SER A 115 9.75 -7.51 -10.52
C SER A 115 10.23 -8.97 -10.47
N ASN A 116 11.54 -9.21 -10.59
CA ASN A 116 12.15 -10.52 -10.44
C ASN A 116 12.14 -11.06 -9.00
N ASN A 117 11.77 -10.23 -8.01
CA ASN A 117 11.67 -10.60 -6.59
C ASN A 117 10.21 -10.77 -6.12
N LEU A 118 9.26 -11.00 -7.03
CA LEU A 118 7.85 -11.23 -6.69
C LEU A 118 7.67 -12.37 -5.69
N GLU A 119 8.36 -13.49 -5.90
CA GLU A 119 8.26 -14.65 -5.01
C GLU A 119 8.76 -14.33 -3.60
N LEU A 120 9.86 -13.56 -3.49
CA LEU A 120 10.37 -13.10 -2.20
C LEU A 120 9.35 -12.22 -1.49
N ALA A 121 8.76 -11.26 -2.22
CA ALA A 121 7.77 -10.34 -1.67
C ALA A 121 6.53 -11.08 -1.12
N ILE A 122 5.98 -12.03 -1.88
CA ILE A 122 4.85 -12.85 -1.45
C ILE A 122 5.24 -13.74 -0.25
N TRP A 123 6.43 -14.33 -0.27
CA TRP A 123 6.90 -15.16 0.83
C TRP A 123 7.05 -14.35 2.12
N MET A 124 7.63 -13.15 2.07
CA MET A 124 7.79 -12.29 3.24
C MET A 124 6.43 -11.92 3.85
N GLU A 125 5.46 -11.53 3.04
CA GLU A 125 4.11 -11.21 3.53
C GLU A 125 3.38 -12.45 4.08
N SER A 126 3.59 -13.63 3.50
CA SER A 126 3.06 -14.88 4.06
C SER A 126 3.66 -15.22 5.43
N GLU A 127 4.94 -14.97 5.62
CA GLU A 127 5.61 -15.12 6.91
C GLU A 127 5.05 -14.17 7.96
N ARG A 128 4.82 -12.90 7.61
CA ARG A 128 4.17 -11.90 8.46
C ARG A 128 2.78 -12.34 8.90
N LEU A 129 1.99 -12.90 7.96
CA LEU A 129 0.61 -13.34 8.23
C LEU A 129 0.55 -14.58 9.12
N MET A 130 1.41 -15.56 8.87
CA MET A 130 1.28 -16.90 9.43
C MET A 130 2.22 -17.20 10.60
N HIS A 131 3.36 -16.54 10.66
CA HIS A 131 4.44 -16.93 11.56
C HIS A 131 5.12 -15.77 12.30
N PRO A 132 4.41 -14.66 12.66
CA PRO A 132 5.05 -13.56 13.36
C PRO A 132 5.60 -14.02 14.70
N VAL A 133 6.76 -13.48 15.10
CA VAL A 133 7.34 -13.67 16.42
C VAL A 133 7.27 -12.34 17.16
N ILE A 134 6.40 -12.28 18.17
CA ILE A 134 6.11 -11.08 18.95
C ILE A 134 6.60 -11.26 20.39
#